data_9f8cebdd0ab6e00dbb0eca58f5daf384
#
_entry.id   9f8cebdd0ab6e00dbb0eca58f5daf384
#
_cell.length_a   1.000
_cell.length_b   1.000
_cell.length_c   1.000
_cell.angle_alpha   90.00
_cell.angle_beta   90.00
_cell.angle_gamma   90.00
#
_symmetry.space_group_name_H-M   'P 1'
#
loop_
_entity.id
_entity.type
_entity.pdbx_description
1 polymer ?
#
loop_
_entity_poly.entity_id
_entity_poly.type
_entity_poly.pdbx_seq_one_letter_code
_entity_poly.pdbx_strand_id
1 'polypeptide(L)'
;MKEFWNTIQLIFAGVGGWLGYFLGGCDGLLYALIAFVVIDYITGVMCAISNHTLSSEVGFKGICRKVLIFLLVGIANILDIQVIGSGSALRTAVIFFYISNEGVSLLENAAHLGLPIPEKIKVVLEQLHDRSTKEEN
;
A
#
# COMPACT_ATOMS: atom_id res chain seq x y z
N MET A 1 30.72 -12.36 16.23
CA MET A 1 29.80 -11.24 15.92
C MET A 1 29.72 -10.93 14.43
N LYS A 2 30.84 -10.92 13.70
CA LYS A 2 30.79 -10.69 12.22
C LYS A 2 30.00 -11.75 11.47
N GLU A 3 30.14 -13.02 11.83
CA GLU A 3 29.40 -14.11 11.21
C GLU A 3 27.89 -14.04 11.48
N PHE A 4 27.49 -13.62 12.67
CA PHE A 4 26.10 -13.39 13.04
C PHE A 4 25.46 -12.28 12.18
N TRP A 5 26.16 -11.17 12.00
CA TRP A 5 25.72 -10.08 11.14
C TRP A 5 25.61 -10.48 9.67
N ASN A 6 26.61 -11.23 9.17
CA ASN A 6 26.59 -11.74 7.79
C ASN A 6 25.41 -12.68 7.57
N THR A 7 25.09 -13.55 8.53
CA THR A 7 23.96 -14.46 8.44
C THR A 7 22.63 -13.69 8.41
N ILE A 8 22.48 -12.69 9.27
CA ILE A 8 21.28 -11.83 9.27
C ILE A 8 21.12 -11.12 7.94
N GLN A 9 22.20 -10.53 7.43
CA GLN A 9 22.16 -9.84 6.13
C GLN A 9 21.77 -10.78 4.98
N LEU A 10 22.28 -12.02 4.97
CA LEU A 10 21.91 -13.01 3.98
C LEU A 10 20.45 -13.42 4.05
N ILE A 11 19.90 -13.58 5.26
CA ILE A 11 18.48 -13.87 5.47
C ILE A 11 17.63 -12.72 4.94
N PHE A 12 17.95 -11.48 5.31
CA PHE A 12 17.22 -10.30 4.84
C PHE A 12 17.32 -10.16 3.30
N ALA A 13 18.48 -10.40 2.72
CA ALA A 13 18.66 -10.36 1.27
C ALA A 13 17.82 -11.45 0.57
N GLY A 14 17.80 -12.66 1.13
CA GLY A 14 17.01 -13.77 0.58
C GLY A 14 15.49 -13.50 0.66
N VAL A 15 15.02 -13.05 1.81
CA VAL A 15 13.61 -12.68 2.00
C VAL A 15 13.22 -11.51 1.11
N GLY A 16 14.06 -10.48 1.04
CA GLY A 16 13.81 -9.32 0.19
C GLY A 16 13.80 -9.67 -1.29
N GLY A 17 14.71 -10.52 -1.73
CA GLY A 17 14.75 -11.01 -3.11
C GLY A 17 13.53 -11.85 -3.47
N TRP A 18 13.08 -12.73 -2.57
CA TRP A 18 11.88 -13.52 -2.78
C TRP A 18 10.62 -12.65 -2.82
N LEU A 19 10.49 -11.70 -1.90
CA LEU A 19 9.36 -10.76 -1.88
C LEU A 19 9.35 -9.92 -3.17
N GLY A 20 10.49 -9.41 -3.61
CA GLY A 20 10.60 -8.68 -4.86
C GLY A 20 10.15 -9.51 -6.06
N TYR A 21 10.56 -10.77 -6.12
CA TYR A 21 10.12 -11.71 -7.15
C TYR A 21 8.60 -11.96 -7.08
N PHE A 22 8.07 -12.22 -5.91
CA PHE A 22 6.64 -12.44 -5.69
C PHE A 22 5.80 -11.23 -6.12
N LEU A 23 6.26 -10.03 -5.84
CA LEU A 23 5.57 -8.78 -6.19
C LEU A 23 5.77 -8.33 -7.64
N GLY A 24 6.58 -9.05 -8.41
CA GLY A 24 6.84 -8.75 -9.82
C GLY A 24 7.96 -7.75 -10.06
N GLY A 25 8.83 -7.55 -9.09
CA GLY A 25 9.98 -6.65 -9.13
C GLY A 25 9.72 -5.30 -8.46
N CYS A 26 10.80 -4.69 -7.96
CA CYS A 26 10.76 -3.38 -7.33
C CYS A 26 10.91 -2.27 -8.39
N ASP A 27 9.85 -2.00 -9.12
CA ASP A 27 9.77 -0.92 -10.09
C ASP A 27 9.22 0.38 -9.46
N GLY A 28 9.10 1.42 -10.27
CA GLY A 28 8.57 2.71 -9.83
C GLY A 28 7.13 2.66 -9.32
N LEU A 29 6.30 1.78 -9.89
CA LEU A 29 4.91 1.60 -9.44
C LEU A 29 4.86 0.98 -8.06
N LEU A 30 5.63 -0.08 -7.82
CA LEU A 30 5.68 -0.71 -6.50
C LEU A 30 6.28 0.24 -5.45
N TYR A 31 7.32 0.99 -5.82
CA TYR A 31 7.89 2.01 -4.94
C TYR A 31 6.86 3.06 -4.52
N ALA A 32 6.09 3.57 -5.48
CA ALA A 32 5.03 4.53 -5.20
C ALA A 32 3.96 3.94 -4.27
N LEU A 33 3.53 2.69 -4.50
CA LEU A 33 2.58 2.03 -3.63
C LEU A 33 3.11 1.87 -2.21
N ILE A 34 4.36 1.42 -2.05
CA ILE A 34 5.00 1.29 -0.74
C ILE A 34 5.04 2.65 -0.02
N ALA A 35 5.44 3.71 -0.71
CA ALA A 35 5.49 5.05 -0.14
C ALA A 35 4.10 5.51 0.34
N PHE A 36 3.07 5.36 -0.49
CA PHE A 36 1.70 5.73 -0.13
C PHE A 36 1.18 4.92 1.06
N VAL A 37 1.38 3.62 1.06
CA VAL A 37 0.97 2.73 2.16
C VAL A 37 1.64 3.11 3.48
N VAL A 38 2.94 3.33 3.46
CA VAL A 38 3.70 3.71 4.68
C VAL A 38 3.26 5.08 5.20
N ILE A 39 3.15 6.07 4.31
CA ILE A 39 2.74 7.43 4.72
C ILE A 39 1.29 7.45 5.21
N ASP A 40 0.40 6.72 4.55
CA ASP A 40 -0.99 6.58 5.00
C ASP A 40 -1.06 5.96 6.41
N TYR A 41 -0.29 4.90 6.66
CA TYR A 41 -0.24 4.29 7.98
C TYR A 41 0.27 5.26 9.06
N ILE A 42 1.36 5.97 8.77
CA ILE A 42 1.94 6.96 9.71
C ILE A 42 0.91 8.06 10.01
N THR A 43 0.28 8.63 8.98
CA THR A 43 -0.72 9.68 9.16
C THR A 43 -1.98 9.17 9.85
N GLY A 44 -2.39 7.93 9.61
CA GLY A 44 -3.49 7.28 10.31
C GLY A 44 -3.20 7.11 11.80
N VAL A 45 -1.99 6.72 12.17
CA VAL A 45 -1.54 6.65 13.57
C VAL A 45 -1.55 8.04 14.20
N MET A 46 -1.08 9.07 13.49
CA MET A 46 -1.12 10.44 13.97
C MET A 46 -2.56 10.91 14.25
N CYS A 47 -3.50 10.59 13.38
CA CYS A 47 -4.93 10.87 13.60
C CYS A 47 -5.47 10.15 14.84
N ALA A 48 -5.14 8.88 15.00
CA ALA A 48 -5.57 8.08 16.14
C ALA A 48 -5.02 8.63 17.47
N ILE A 49 -3.77 9.09 17.48
CA ILE A 49 -3.17 9.77 18.64
C ILE A 49 -3.92 11.07 18.95
N SER A 50 -4.19 11.88 17.92
CA SER A 50 -4.92 13.15 18.06
C SER A 50 -6.33 12.95 18.62
N ASN A 51 -7.00 11.88 18.25
CA ASN A 51 -8.36 11.55 18.69
C ASN A 51 -8.40 10.69 19.97
N HIS A 52 -7.27 10.37 20.56
CA HIS A 52 -7.18 9.45 21.70
C HIS A 52 -7.82 8.07 21.45
N THR A 53 -7.76 7.60 20.20
CA THR A 53 -8.32 6.29 19.78
C THR A 53 -7.26 5.25 19.45
N LEU A 54 -5.98 5.59 19.61
CA LEU A 54 -4.89 4.66 19.33
C LEU A 54 -4.91 3.49 20.32
N SER A 55 -4.90 2.29 19.78
CA SER A 55 -4.77 1.04 20.52
C SER A 55 -3.92 0.04 19.74
N SER A 56 -3.43 -0.98 20.42
CA SER A 56 -2.70 -2.08 19.76
C SER A 56 -3.56 -2.80 18.73
N GLU A 57 -4.86 -2.92 18.99
CA GLU A 57 -5.81 -3.53 18.06
C GLU A 57 -5.98 -2.71 16.79
N VAL A 58 -6.17 -1.39 16.91
CA VAL A 58 -6.29 -0.46 15.78
C VAL A 58 -5.02 -0.47 14.92
N GLY A 59 -3.85 -0.41 15.55
CA GLY A 59 -2.56 -0.46 14.86
C GLY A 59 -2.36 -1.79 14.14
N PHE A 60 -2.66 -2.91 14.79
CA PHE A 60 -2.53 -4.25 14.20
C PHE A 60 -3.47 -4.47 13.01
N LYS A 61 -4.73 -4.07 13.12
CA LYS A 61 -5.69 -4.13 11.99
C LYS A 61 -5.21 -3.32 10.79
N GLY A 62 -4.66 -2.14 11.05
CA GLY A 62 -4.08 -1.30 9.99
C GLY A 62 -2.93 -2.01 9.27
N ILE A 63 -2.00 -2.63 10.00
CA ILE A 63 -0.90 -3.40 9.41
C ILE A 63 -1.43 -4.60 8.61
N CYS A 64 -2.39 -5.35 9.14
CA CYS A 64 -2.98 -6.49 8.43
C CYS A 64 -3.59 -6.08 7.09
N ARG A 65 -4.34 -4.98 7.06
CA ARG A 65 -4.92 -4.44 5.81
C ARG A 65 -3.84 -4.06 4.80
N LYS A 66 -2.76 -3.44 5.24
CA LYS A 66 -1.62 -3.06 4.38
C LYS A 66 -0.90 -4.29 3.83
N VAL A 67 -0.69 -5.32 4.66
CA VAL A 67 -0.12 -6.60 4.21
C VAL A 67 -1.00 -7.24 3.13
N LEU A 68 -2.32 -7.24 3.31
CA LEU A 68 -3.26 -7.76 2.30
C LEU A 68 -3.14 -7.06 0.95
N ILE A 69 -2.90 -5.75 0.92
CA ILE A 69 -2.66 -5.01 -0.33
C ILE A 69 -1.50 -5.64 -1.11
N PHE A 70 -0.37 -5.88 -0.46
CA PHE A 70 0.81 -6.48 -1.10
C PHE A 70 0.59 -7.95 -1.49
N LEU A 71 -0.17 -8.71 -0.71
CA LEU A 71 -0.57 -10.06 -1.10
C LEU A 71 -1.42 -10.05 -2.38
N LEU A 72 -2.33 -9.11 -2.52
CA LEU A 72 -3.13 -8.97 -3.75
C LEU A 72 -2.29 -8.55 -4.95
N VAL A 73 -1.30 -7.69 -4.78
CA VAL A 73 -0.33 -7.35 -5.83
C VAL A 73 0.44 -8.61 -6.28
N GLY A 74 0.91 -9.41 -5.34
CA GLY A 74 1.59 -10.67 -5.63
C GLY A 74 0.71 -11.69 -6.35
N ILE A 75 -0.55 -11.83 -5.93
CA ILE A 75 -1.52 -12.70 -6.61
C ILE A 75 -1.76 -12.22 -8.04
N ALA A 76 -1.95 -10.92 -8.25
CA ALA A 76 -2.11 -10.35 -9.58
C ALA A 76 -0.88 -10.63 -10.46
N ASN A 77 0.33 -10.51 -9.91
CA ASN A 77 1.56 -10.84 -10.61
C ASN A 77 1.62 -12.32 -11.01
N ILE A 78 1.23 -13.23 -10.12
CA ILE A 78 1.17 -14.66 -10.42
C ILE A 78 0.17 -14.92 -11.56
N LEU A 79 -1.00 -14.31 -11.54
CA LEU A 79 -1.99 -14.44 -12.60
C LEU A 79 -1.47 -13.92 -13.95
N ASP A 80 -0.79 -12.77 -13.95
CA ASP A 80 -0.19 -12.23 -15.17
C ASP A 80 0.85 -13.19 -15.78
N ILE A 81 1.70 -13.78 -14.95
CA ILE A 81 2.80 -14.63 -15.41
C ILE A 81 2.33 -16.05 -15.73
N GLN A 82 1.56 -16.66 -14.83
CA GLN A 82 1.24 -18.11 -14.89
C GLN A 82 -0.06 -18.40 -15.64
N VAL A 83 -1.03 -17.50 -15.62
CA VAL A 83 -2.34 -17.72 -16.23
C VAL A 83 -2.46 -16.99 -17.57
N ILE A 84 -2.18 -15.69 -17.60
CA ILE A 84 -2.22 -14.91 -18.84
C ILE A 84 -0.97 -15.18 -19.68
N GLY A 85 0.17 -15.36 -19.04
CA GLY A 85 1.43 -15.77 -19.67
C GLY A 85 2.27 -14.63 -20.23
N SER A 86 1.78 -13.39 -20.18
CA SER A 86 2.50 -12.21 -20.68
C SER A 86 2.00 -10.92 -20.06
N GLY A 87 2.90 -9.94 -19.95
CA GLY A 87 2.57 -8.59 -19.49
C GLY A 87 2.38 -8.48 -17.98
N SER A 88 1.84 -7.35 -17.57
CA SER A 88 1.63 -6.98 -16.16
C SER A 88 0.33 -6.20 -15.95
N ALA A 89 -0.69 -6.49 -16.75
CA ALA A 89 -1.94 -5.73 -16.76
C ALA A 89 -2.69 -5.80 -15.42
N LEU A 90 -2.84 -7.00 -14.85
CA LEU A 90 -3.53 -7.17 -13.56
C LEU A 90 -2.73 -6.57 -12.40
N ARG A 91 -1.42 -6.83 -12.36
CA ARG A 91 -0.52 -6.24 -11.36
C ARG A 91 -0.59 -4.71 -11.39
N THR A 92 -0.49 -4.12 -12.57
CA THR A 92 -0.56 -2.67 -12.77
C THR A 92 -1.90 -2.12 -12.31
N ALA A 93 -3.02 -2.74 -12.70
CA ALA A 93 -4.36 -2.34 -12.29
C ALA A 93 -4.53 -2.37 -10.76
N VAL A 94 -4.10 -3.43 -10.11
CA VAL A 94 -4.16 -3.57 -8.64
C VAL A 94 -3.32 -2.50 -7.95
N ILE A 95 -2.10 -2.25 -8.42
CA ILE A 95 -1.23 -1.21 -7.85
C ILE A 95 -1.88 0.17 -7.98
N PHE A 96 -2.38 0.54 -9.15
CA PHE A 96 -3.04 1.84 -9.35
C PHE A 96 -4.30 2.00 -8.50
N PHE A 97 -5.09 0.94 -8.38
CA PHE A 97 -6.27 0.94 -7.53
C PHE A 97 -5.90 1.29 -6.07
N TYR A 98 -4.90 0.60 -5.53
CA TYR A 98 -4.49 0.84 -4.14
C TYR A 98 -3.71 2.13 -3.95
N ILE A 99 -2.92 2.60 -4.91
CA ILE A 99 -2.33 3.96 -4.86
C ILE A 99 -3.45 5.00 -4.75
N SER A 100 -4.51 4.86 -5.51
CA SER A 100 -5.65 5.78 -5.46
C SER A 100 -6.35 5.73 -4.11
N ASN A 101 -6.63 4.54 -3.58
CA ASN A 101 -7.25 4.38 -2.26
C ASN A 101 -6.38 4.92 -1.12
N GLU A 102 -5.11 4.59 -1.12
CA GLU A 102 -4.17 5.09 -0.11
C GLU A 102 -4.00 6.61 -0.22
N GLY A 103 -4.00 7.16 -1.43
CA GLY A 103 -3.96 8.59 -1.67
C GLY A 103 -5.17 9.34 -1.11
N VAL A 104 -6.37 8.80 -1.31
CA VAL A 104 -7.60 9.35 -0.70
C VAL A 104 -7.52 9.31 0.82
N SER A 105 -7.15 8.18 1.37
CA SER A 105 -6.99 7.99 2.81
C SER A 105 -5.97 8.95 3.41
N LEU A 106 -4.83 9.13 2.74
CA LEU A 106 -3.79 10.07 3.13
C LEU A 106 -4.31 11.51 3.19
N LEU A 107 -5.12 11.93 2.22
CA LEU A 107 -5.70 13.27 2.19
C LEU A 107 -6.77 13.43 3.27
N GLU A 108 -7.58 12.42 3.51
CA GLU A 108 -8.53 12.42 4.63
C GLU A 108 -7.81 12.57 5.97
N ASN A 109 -6.71 11.86 6.18
CA ASN A 109 -5.87 11.98 7.36
C ASN A 109 -5.28 13.39 7.50
N ALA A 110 -4.76 13.95 6.40
CA ALA A 110 -4.20 15.30 6.39
C ALA A 110 -5.27 16.36 6.72
N ALA A 111 -6.46 16.25 6.14
CA ALA A 111 -7.59 17.13 6.43
C ALA A 111 -8.02 17.02 7.90
N HIS A 112 -8.04 15.81 8.43
CA HIS A 112 -8.39 15.54 9.83
C HIS A 112 -7.39 16.17 10.82
N LEU A 113 -6.13 16.26 10.42
CA LEU A 113 -5.06 16.91 11.18
C LEU A 113 -5.03 18.45 10.96
N GLY A 114 -5.93 19.00 10.18
CA GLY A 114 -6.11 20.43 10.00
C GLY A 114 -5.33 21.03 8.83
N LEU A 115 -4.73 20.22 7.96
CA LEU A 115 -4.08 20.73 6.76
C LEU A 115 -5.13 21.10 5.70
N PRO A 116 -5.03 22.28 5.08
CA PRO A 116 -5.90 22.64 3.96
C PRO A 116 -5.54 21.81 2.74
N ILE A 117 -6.55 21.19 2.11
CA ILE A 117 -6.36 20.42 0.88
C ILE A 117 -6.96 21.21 -0.27
N PRO A 118 -6.25 21.36 -1.41
CA PRO A 118 -6.81 22.01 -2.59
C PRO A 118 -8.09 21.31 -3.04
N GLU A 119 -9.16 22.09 -3.23
CA GLU A 119 -10.49 21.58 -3.58
C GLU A 119 -10.48 20.70 -4.83
N LYS A 120 -9.66 21.06 -5.83
CA LYS A 120 -9.52 20.27 -7.08
C LYS A 120 -8.99 18.87 -6.83
N ILE A 121 -8.02 18.71 -5.94
CA ILE A 121 -7.46 17.39 -5.57
C ILE A 121 -8.51 16.57 -4.83
N LYS A 122 -9.22 17.19 -3.88
CA LYS A 122 -10.28 16.56 -3.12
C LYS A 122 -11.38 16.01 -4.04
N VAL A 123 -11.87 16.81 -4.98
CA VAL A 123 -12.91 16.41 -5.94
C VAL A 123 -12.45 15.24 -6.80
N VAL A 124 -11.23 15.28 -7.35
CA VAL A 124 -10.69 14.19 -8.17
C VAL A 124 -10.61 12.88 -7.39
N LEU A 125 -10.17 12.94 -6.14
CA LEU A 125 -10.03 11.75 -5.30
C LEU A 125 -11.37 11.19 -4.84
N GLU A 126 -12.33 12.03 -4.52
CA GLU A 126 -13.72 11.62 -4.24
C GLU A 126 -14.34 10.93 -5.45
N GLN A 127 -14.13 11.45 -6.66
CA GLN A 127 -14.61 10.83 -7.89
C GLN A 127 -14.00 9.45 -8.15
N LEU A 128 -12.70 9.27 -7.85
CA LEU A 128 -12.03 7.99 -7.98
C LEU A 128 -12.57 6.98 -6.94
N HIS A 129 -12.83 7.43 -5.74
CA HIS A 129 -13.40 6.61 -4.68
C HIS A 129 -14.83 6.16 -5.02
N ASP A 130 -15.68 7.07 -5.50
CA ASP A 130 -17.05 6.78 -5.89
C ASP A 130 -17.14 5.82 -7.09
N ARG A 131 -16.20 5.88 -8.01
CA ARG A 131 -16.14 4.93 -9.12
C ARG A 131 -15.81 3.52 -8.65
N SER A 132 -14.84 3.38 -7.75
CA SER A 132 -14.46 2.07 -7.20
C SER A 132 -15.60 1.40 -6.43
N THR A 133 -16.39 2.17 -5.69
CA THR A 133 -17.55 1.66 -4.93
C THR A 133 -18.75 1.29 -5.80
N LYS A 134 -18.89 1.92 -6.96
CA LYS A 134 -19.98 1.60 -7.91
C LYS A 134 -19.72 0.36 -8.77
N GLU A 135 -18.46 0.00 -8.95
CA GLU A 135 -18.08 -1.22 -9.68
C GLU A 135 -18.18 -2.48 -8.80
N GLU A 136 -18.23 -2.33 -7.46
CA GLU A 136 -18.41 -3.43 -6.51
C GLU A 136 -19.89 -3.77 -6.23
N ASN A 137 -20.85 -2.97 -6.69
CA ASN A 137 -22.29 -3.20 -6.56
C ASN A 137 -22.92 -3.51 -7.93
#